data_f25e5587956a87bc21c7e0f4a0313c44
#
_entry.id   f25e5587956a87bc21c7e0f4a0313c44
#
_cell.length_a   1.000
_cell.length_b   1.000
_cell.length_c   1.000
_cell.angle_alpha   90.00
_cell.angle_beta   90.00
_cell.angle_gamma   90.00
#
_symmetry.space_group_name_H-M   'P 1'
#
loop_
_entity.id
_entity.type
_entity.pdbx_description
1 polymer ?
#
loop_
_entity_poly.entity_id
_entity_poly.type
_entity_poly.pdbx_seq_one_letter_code
_entity_poly.pdbx_strand_id
1 'polypeptide(L)'
;MEYNKNGQILREFYARHDLTDCFERDNAYLESAFDEINRIWFDNLCKIDEVNYLMIAEAPLWGKSKSYIYNPATPFTQFFQKSDLEYVLNTKIRDKAEFIDRCNQIGLLIIDISPFALNTEDTIINYRGKSKQNPYGITKREYRLLIQETLPTFFDCKIEK
;
A
#
# COMPACT_ATOMS: atom_id res chain seq x y z
N MET A 1 -11.88 6.40 -6.41
CA MET A 1 -10.73 6.06 -7.29
C MET A 1 -11.04 4.75 -7.96
N GLU A 2 -10.77 4.65 -9.25
CA GLU A 2 -11.03 3.42 -10.01
C GLU A 2 -9.70 2.74 -10.34
N TYR A 3 -9.67 1.41 -10.26
CA TYR A 3 -8.49 0.62 -10.57
C TYR A 3 -8.11 0.67 -12.06
N ASN A 4 -9.09 0.81 -12.95
CA ASN A 4 -8.93 0.66 -14.42
C ASN A 4 -7.71 1.38 -15.02
N LYS A 5 -7.47 2.65 -14.64
CA LYS A 5 -6.31 3.41 -15.16
C LYS A 5 -4.98 2.81 -14.67
N ASN A 6 -4.91 2.42 -13.42
CA ASN A 6 -3.72 1.80 -12.83
C ASN A 6 -3.50 0.39 -13.42
N GLY A 7 -4.58 -0.36 -13.64
CA GLY A 7 -4.55 -1.67 -14.29
C GLY A 7 -4.05 -1.60 -15.74
N GLN A 8 -4.41 -0.55 -16.49
CA GLN A 8 -3.88 -0.33 -17.84
C GLN A 8 -2.37 -0.04 -17.82
N ILE A 9 -1.91 0.85 -16.93
CA ILE A 9 -0.48 1.13 -16.75
C ILE A 9 0.27 -0.16 -16.39
N LEU A 10 -0.31 -0.97 -15.50
CA LEU A 10 0.26 -2.25 -15.12
C LEU A 10 0.36 -3.21 -16.32
N ARG A 11 -0.68 -3.31 -17.15
CA ARG A 11 -0.69 -4.13 -18.37
C ARG A 11 0.43 -3.73 -19.33
N GLU A 12 0.58 -2.44 -19.59
CA GLU A 12 1.62 -1.90 -20.46
C GLU A 12 3.01 -2.15 -19.87
N PHE A 13 3.16 -2.03 -18.55
CA PHE A 13 4.40 -2.35 -17.86
C PHE A 13 4.77 -3.83 -18.03
N TYR A 14 3.83 -4.76 -17.82
CA TYR A 14 4.07 -6.21 -18.01
C TYR A 14 4.45 -6.54 -19.45
N ALA A 15 3.79 -5.91 -20.42
CA ALA A 15 4.11 -6.11 -21.84
C ALA A 15 5.54 -5.63 -22.20
N ARG A 16 5.98 -4.50 -21.64
CA ARG A 16 7.35 -3.98 -21.85
C ARG A 16 8.46 -4.85 -21.26
N HIS A 17 8.11 -5.71 -20.31
CA HIS A 17 9.07 -6.57 -19.60
C HIS A 17 8.92 -8.07 -19.93
N ASP A 18 8.19 -8.39 -21.00
CA ASP A 18 7.93 -9.78 -21.45
C ASP A 18 7.26 -10.65 -20.37
N LEU A 19 6.37 -10.05 -19.55
CA LEU A 19 5.69 -10.68 -18.41
C LEU A 19 4.18 -10.87 -18.66
N THR A 20 3.73 -10.77 -19.91
CA THR A 20 2.30 -10.80 -20.28
C THR A 20 1.58 -12.04 -19.77
N ASP A 21 2.24 -13.20 -19.79
CA ASP A 21 1.66 -14.46 -19.34
C ASP A 21 1.29 -14.46 -17.83
N CYS A 22 1.92 -13.59 -17.04
CA CYS A 22 1.64 -13.46 -15.62
C CYS A 22 0.57 -12.40 -15.31
N PHE A 23 0.27 -11.54 -16.30
CA PHE A 23 -0.55 -10.35 -16.08
C PHE A 23 -1.93 -10.67 -15.53
N GLU A 24 -2.69 -11.57 -16.17
CA GLU A 24 -4.10 -11.81 -15.81
C GLU A 24 -4.22 -12.33 -14.36
N ARG A 25 -3.34 -13.22 -13.95
CA ARG A 25 -3.30 -13.72 -12.56
C ARG A 25 -2.99 -12.60 -11.58
N ASP A 26 -1.94 -11.84 -11.85
CA ASP A 26 -1.46 -10.79 -10.95
C ASP A 26 -2.46 -9.63 -10.90
N ASN A 27 -3.04 -9.25 -12.06
CA ASN A 27 -4.01 -8.18 -12.16
C ASN A 27 -5.28 -8.47 -11.33
N ALA A 28 -5.83 -9.67 -11.42
CA ALA A 28 -7.03 -10.04 -10.66
C ALA A 28 -6.80 -9.91 -9.13
N TYR A 29 -5.63 -10.34 -8.66
CA TYR A 29 -5.25 -10.18 -7.25
C TYR A 29 -5.08 -8.70 -6.88
N LEU A 30 -4.34 -7.94 -7.69
CA LEU A 30 -4.01 -6.54 -7.42
C LEU A 30 -5.25 -5.64 -7.46
N GLU A 31 -6.19 -5.91 -8.37
CA GLU A 31 -7.48 -5.21 -8.44
C GLU A 31 -8.30 -5.45 -7.17
N SER A 32 -8.47 -6.71 -6.78
CA SER A 32 -9.20 -7.05 -5.54
C SER A 32 -8.56 -6.43 -4.30
N ALA A 33 -7.22 -6.45 -4.22
CA ALA A 33 -6.49 -5.83 -3.12
C ALA A 33 -6.64 -4.30 -3.14
N PHE A 34 -6.56 -3.66 -4.31
CA PHE A 34 -6.75 -2.23 -4.48
C PHE A 34 -8.09 -1.75 -3.95
N ASP A 35 -9.18 -2.42 -4.35
CA ASP A 35 -10.53 -2.03 -3.95
C ASP A 35 -10.72 -2.14 -2.44
N GLU A 36 -10.27 -3.24 -1.84
CA GLU A 36 -10.38 -3.45 -0.39
C GLU A 36 -9.50 -2.48 0.41
N ILE A 37 -8.26 -2.26 -0.01
CA ILE A 37 -7.33 -1.32 0.62
C ILE A 37 -7.85 0.11 0.54
N ASN A 38 -8.35 0.54 -0.62
CA ASN A 38 -8.87 1.90 -0.75
C ASN A 38 -10.15 2.10 0.06
N ARG A 39 -11.04 1.11 0.11
CA ARG A 39 -12.20 1.18 0.99
C ARG A 39 -11.78 1.39 2.46
N ILE A 40 -10.84 0.59 2.95
CA ILE A 40 -10.31 0.72 4.32
C ILE A 40 -9.66 2.11 4.52
N TRP A 41 -8.90 2.58 3.54
CA TRP A 41 -8.23 3.88 3.61
C TRP A 41 -9.24 5.04 3.68
N PHE A 42 -10.27 5.05 2.83
CA PHE A 42 -11.32 6.07 2.86
C PHE A 42 -12.15 6.01 4.14
N ASP A 43 -12.49 4.81 4.61
CA ASP A 43 -13.19 4.62 5.89
C ASP A 43 -12.37 5.17 7.07
N ASN A 44 -11.03 5.12 6.98
CA ASN A 44 -10.16 5.72 7.98
C ASN A 44 -10.02 7.23 7.82
N LEU A 45 -9.87 7.75 6.60
CA LEU A 45 -9.80 9.19 6.33
C LEU A 45 -11.01 9.93 6.91
N CYS A 46 -12.20 9.36 6.78
CA CYS A 46 -13.44 9.93 7.34
C CYS A 46 -13.46 10.02 8.87
N LYS A 47 -12.48 9.43 9.58
CA LYS A 47 -12.35 9.50 11.05
C LYS A 47 -11.32 10.53 11.50
N ILE A 48 -10.67 11.20 10.59
CA ILE A 48 -9.69 12.26 10.86
C ILE A 48 -10.39 13.59 10.65
N ASP A 49 -10.53 14.37 11.73
CA ASP A 49 -11.18 15.69 11.67
C ASP A 49 -10.32 16.70 10.91
N GLU A 50 -9.00 16.66 11.14
CA GLU A 50 -8.02 17.55 10.52
C GLU A 50 -6.69 16.80 10.32
N VAL A 51 -6.13 16.87 9.11
CA VAL A 51 -4.82 16.26 8.82
C VAL A 51 -3.70 17.22 9.22
N ASN A 52 -3.03 16.92 10.34
CA ASN A 52 -1.90 17.69 10.85
C ASN A 52 -0.55 17.13 10.38
N TYR A 53 -0.49 15.83 10.13
CA TYR A 53 0.72 15.12 9.73
C TYR A 53 0.41 14.18 8.57
N LEU A 54 1.21 14.29 7.52
CA LEU A 54 1.16 13.37 6.38
C LEU A 54 2.40 12.48 6.37
N MET A 55 2.19 11.17 6.42
CA MET A 55 3.25 10.21 6.20
C MET A 55 3.08 9.54 4.85
N ILE A 56 4.16 9.52 4.06
CA ILE A 56 4.20 8.86 2.75
C ILE A 56 4.86 7.50 2.91
N ALA A 57 4.14 6.44 2.55
CA ALA A 57 4.61 5.07 2.51
C ALA A 57 4.83 4.61 1.05
N GLU A 58 5.66 3.59 0.87
CA GLU A 58 6.00 3.10 -0.48
C GLU A 58 4.81 2.37 -1.13
N ALA A 59 4.20 1.44 -0.41
CA ALA A 59 3.10 0.63 -0.92
C ALA A 59 2.39 -0.10 0.22
N PRO A 60 1.10 -0.44 0.04
CA PRO A 60 0.37 -1.19 1.07
C PRO A 60 0.89 -2.63 1.16
N LEU A 61 1.12 -3.10 2.37
CA LEU A 61 1.35 -4.52 2.63
C LEU A 61 -0.01 -5.23 2.70
N TRP A 62 -0.16 -6.29 1.92
CA TRP A 62 -1.42 -7.03 1.88
C TRP A 62 -1.20 -8.52 2.11
N GLY A 63 -1.04 -9.31 1.06
CA GLY A 63 -0.83 -10.75 1.14
C GLY A 63 -1.99 -11.49 1.83
N LYS A 64 -1.74 -12.73 2.26
CA LYS A 64 -2.73 -13.57 2.96
C LYS A 64 -3.16 -13.01 4.31
N SER A 65 -2.27 -12.29 4.97
CA SER A 65 -2.54 -11.68 6.29
C SER A 65 -3.26 -10.34 6.20
N LYS A 66 -3.41 -9.76 5.00
CA LYS A 66 -3.99 -8.45 4.78
C LYS A 66 -3.39 -7.37 5.70
N SER A 67 -2.05 -7.37 5.83
CA SER A 67 -1.28 -6.60 6.82
C SER A 67 -1.25 -5.09 6.56
N TYR A 68 -2.34 -4.54 6.07
CA TYR A 68 -2.44 -3.11 5.83
C TYR A 68 -2.46 -2.30 7.13
N ILE A 69 -1.85 -1.10 7.11
CA ILE A 69 -1.70 -0.28 8.31
C ILE A 69 -3.05 0.05 8.97
N TYR A 70 -4.05 0.37 8.19
CA TYR A 70 -5.40 0.72 8.68
C TYR A 70 -6.34 -0.48 8.85
N ASN A 71 -5.86 -1.72 8.67
CA ASN A 71 -6.66 -2.91 8.96
C ASN A 71 -6.52 -3.31 10.44
N PRO A 72 -7.51 -3.05 11.31
CA PRO A 72 -7.39 -3.30 12.75
C PRO A 72 -7.36 -4.79 13.09
N ALA A 73 -7.85 -5.65 12.20
CA ALA A 73 -7.91 -7.11 12.42
C ALA A 73 -6.55 -7.81 12.31
N THR A 74 -5.50 -7.09 11.89
CA THR A 74 -4.18 -7.68 11.69
C THR A 74 -3.18 -7.23 12.76
N PRO A 75 -2.14 -8.02 13.05
CA PRO A 75 -1.09 -7.64 13.98
C PRO A 75 -0.42 -6.32 13.59
N PHE A 76 0.21 -5.66 14.56
CA PHE A 76 1.10 -4.54 14.28
C PHE A 76 2.13 -4.95 13.24
N THR A 77 2.22 -4.18 12.16
CA THR A 77 3.30 -4.33 11.18
C THR A 77 4.50 -3.51 11.60
N GLN A 78 5.67 -3.84 11.07
CA GLN A 78 6.95 -3.19 11.41
C GLN A 78 7.08 -1.74 10.91
N PHE A 79 6.07 -1.17 10.29
CA PHE A 79 6.13 0.18 9.70
C PHE A 79 6.19 1.29 10.74
N PHE A 80 5.44 1.11 11.84
CA PHE A 80 5.55 1.97 13.00
C PHE A 80 5.96 1.12 14.17
N GLN A 81 7.01 1.53 14.82
CA GLN A 81 7.30 0.95 16.10
C GLN A 81 6.29 1.52 17.09
N LYS A 82 5.42 0.65 17.60
CA LYS A 82 4.45 0.97 18.65
C LYS A 82 5.09 1.78 19.76
N SER A 83 6.31 1.41 20.17
CA SER A 83 7.12 2.07 21.20
C SER A 83 7.39 3.55 20.90
N ASP A 84 7.61 3.91 19.64
CA ASP A 84 7.92 5.28 19.28
C ASP A 84 6.69 6.17 19.42
N LEU A 85 5.53 5.68 18.98
CA LEU A 85 4.27 6.39 19.18
C LEU A 85 3.88 6.47 20.65
N GLU A 86 4.05 5.38 21.42
CA GLU A 86 3.83 5.38 22.86
C GLU A 86 4.72 6.42 23.57
N TYR A 87 5.96 6.57 23.13
CA TYR A 87 6.88 7.57 23.68
C TYR A 87 6.43 8.99 23.34
N VAL A 88 6.11 9.26 22.08
CA VAL A 88 5.68 10.60 21.63
C VAL A 88 4.36 11.02 22.29
N LEU A 89 3.40 10.11 22.40
CA LEU A 89 2.09 10.37 22.99
C LEU A 89 2.06 10.22 24.51
N ASN A 90 3.16 9.78 25.12
CA ASN A 90 3.24 9.46 26.55
C ASN A 90 2.09 8.57 27.04
N THR A 91 1.77 7.53 26.28
CA THR A 91 0.64 6.62 26.56
C THR A 91 0.99 5.19 26.14
N LYS A 92 0.31 4.21 26.72
CA LYS A 92 0.39 2.82 26.28
C LYS A 92 -0.70 2.51 25.28
N ILE A 93 -0.34 1.75 24.25
CA ILE A 93 -1.23 1.32 23.17
C ILE A 93 -1.44 -0.18 23.30
N ARG A 94 -2.69 -0.62 23.46
CA ARG A 94 -3.04 -2.02 23.71
C ARG A 94 -2.97 -2.87 22.44
N ASP A 95 -3.59 -2.39 21.37
CA ASP A 95 -3.80 -3.12 20.13
C ASP A 95 -3.74 -2.19 18.92
N LYS A 96 -3.88 -2.76 17.73
CA LYS A 96 -3.79 -2.03 16.47
C LYS A 96 -4.97 -1.09 16.25
N ALA A 97 -6.15 -1.42 16.75
CA ALA A 97 -7.31 -0.54 16.66
C ALA A 97 -7.05 0.76 17.45
N GLU A 98 -6.58 0.64 18.69
CA GLU A 98 -6.19 1.81 19.50
C GLU A 98 -5.05 2.59 18.84
N PHE A 99 -4.07 1.91 18.22
CA PHE A 99 -3.01 2.58 17.45
C PHE A 99 -3.57 3.45 16.33
N ILE A 100 -4.49 2.90 15.52
CA ILE A 100 -5.14 3.64 14.44
C ILE A 100 -5.93 4.83 15.00
N ASP A 101 -6.71 4.61 16.05
CA ASP A 101 -7.49 5.67 16.69
C ASP A 101 -6.61 6.79 17.22
N ARG A 102 -5.46 6.48 17.82
CA ARG A 102 -4.49 7.50 18.28
C ARG A 102 -3.88 8.26 17.12
N CYS A 103 -3.52 7.59 16.02
CA CYS A 103 -3.06 8.27 14.82
C CYS A 103 -4.13 9.24 14.28
N ASN A 104 -5.39 8.82 14.24
CA ASN A 104 -6.49 9.65 13.77
C ASN A 104 -6.71 10.86 14.69
N GLN A 105 -6.65 10.69 16.02
CA GLN A 105 -6.81 11.76 17.01
C GLN A 105 -5.75 12.87 16.87
N ILE A 106 -4.52 12.53 16.50
CA ILE A 106 -3.46 13.53 16.27
C ILE A 106 -3.44 14.06 14.83
N GLY A 107 -4.34 13.59 13.98
CA GLY A 107 -4.40 13.99 12.56
C GLY A 107 -3.29 13.40 11.70
N LEU A 108 -2.78 12.19 12.03
CA LEU A 108 -1.76 11.52 11.22
C LEU A 108 -2.43 10.69 10.13
N LEU A 109 -2.28 11.13 8.89
CA LEU A 109 -2.69 10.39 7.69
C LEU A 109 -1.49 9.74 7.01
N ILE A 110 -1.64 8.47 6.67
CA ILE A 110 -0.63 7.70 5.91
C ILE A 110 -1.16 7.44 4.51
N ILE A 111 -0.36 7.78 3.49
CA ILE A 111 -0.69 7.57 2.07
C ILE A 111 0.42 6.74 1.43
N ASP A 112 0.02 5.64 0.78
CA ASP A 112 0.94 4.87 -0.07
C ASP A 112 1.11 5.56 -1.43
N ILE A 113 2.34 5.56 -1.97
CA ILE A 113 2.62 6.10 -3.32
C ILE A 113 2.27 5.11 -4.43
N SER A 114 2.29 3.81 -4.13
CA SER A 114 1.94 2.76 -5.08
C SER A 114 0.49 2.32 -4.92
N PRO A 115 -0.27 2.16 -6.03
CA PRO A 115 -1.60 1.56 -6.00
C PRO A 115 -1.56 0.05 -5.78
N PHE A 116 -0.40 -0.58 -6.00
CA PHE A 116 -0.25 -2.03 -6.03
C PHE A 116 0.22 -2.54 -4.69
N ALA A 117 -0.55 -3.47 -4.15
CA ALA A 117 -0.22 -4.15 -2.92
C ALA A 117 1.05 -5.00 -3.09
N LEU A 118 2.00 -4.83 -2.18
CA LEU A 118 3.19 -5.68 -2.14
C LEU A 118 2.83 -7.02 -1.52
N ASN A 119 2.95 -8.05 -2.35
CA ASN A 119 2.85 -9.44 -1.94
C ASN A 119 4.14 -10.16 -2.31
N THR A 120 4.76 -10.81 -1.34
CA THR A 120 6.05 -11.49 -1.53
C THR A 120 5.93 -12.86 -2.18
N GLU A 121 4.70 -13.42 -2.29
CA GLU A 121 4.53 -14.83 -2.65
C GLU A 121 3.83 -15.05 -4.01
N ASP A 122 2.89 -14.19 -4.40
CA ASP A 122 1.92 -14.52 -5.44
C ASP A 122 1.95 -13.60 -6.68
N THR A 123 2.65 -12.46 -6.65
CA THR A 123 2.75 -11.56 -7.79
C THR A 123 4.19 -11.27 -8.21
N ILE A 124 4.38 -10.92 -9.48
CA ILE A 124 5.69 -10.46 -10.00
C ILE A 124 6.10 -9.15 -9.33
N ILE A 125 5.15 -8.26 -9.07
CA ILE A 125 5.38 -7.06 -8.28
C ILE A 125 5.45 -7.48 -6.82
N ASN A 126 6.67 -7.56 -6.30
CA ASN A 126 6.87 -7.90 -4.91
C ASN A 126 8.03 -7.11 -4.30
N TYR A 127 8.05 -7.06 -2.98
CA TYR A 127 9.03 -6.32 -2.20
C TYR A 127 10.48 -6.78 -2.40
N ARG A 128 10.69 -8.05 -2.73
CA ARG A 128 12.03 -8.63 -2.87
C ARG A 128 12.68 -8.34 -4.22
N GLY A 129 11.88 -7.95 -5.22
CA GLY A 129 12.36 -7.70 -6.56
C GLY A 129 12.94 -8.95 -7.22
N LYS A 130 13.67 -8.75 -8.32
CA LYS A 130 14.36 -9.82 -9.03
C LYS A 130 15.54 -10.36 -8.22
N SER A 131 15.58 -11.67 -8.02
CA SER A 131 16.63 -12.36 -7.29
C SER A 131 16.94 -13.71 -7.93
N LYS A 132 17.96 -14.41 -7.42
CA LYS A 132 18.24 -15.80 -7.86
C LYS A 132 17.06 -16.75 -7.57
N GLN A 133 16.32 -16.48 -6.50
CA GLN A 133 15.13 -17.26 -6.10
C GLN A 133 13.86 -16.81 -6.85
N ASN A 134 13.83 -15.59 -7.38
CA ASN A 134 12.74 -15.05 -8.19
C ASN A 134 13.29 -14.42 -9.47
N PRO A 135 13.72 -15.24 -10.45
CA PRO A 135 14.34 -14.75 -11.68
C PRO A 135 13.34 -14.00 -12.60
N TYR A 136 12.04 -14.22 -12.42
CA TYR A 136 10.97 -13.59 -13.20
C TYR A 136 10.46 -12.29 -12.55
N GLY A 137 10.99 -11.90 -11.40
CA GLY A 137 10.64 -10.64 -10.75
C GLY A 137 11.19 -9.42 -11.50
N ILE A 138 10.69 -8.25 -11.11
CA ILE A 138 11.19 -6.96 -11.60
C ILE A 138 12.28 -6.42 -10.67
N THR A 139 13.16 -5.59 -11.22
CA THR A 139 14.19 -4.90 -10.43
C THR A 139 13.57 -3.75 -9.64
N LYS A 140 14.26 -3.29 -8.59
CA LYS A 140 13.85 -2.08 -7.85
C LYS A 140 13.74 -0.83 -8.74
N ARG A 141 14.57 -0.75 -9.79
CA ARG A 141 14.52 0.38 -10.73
C ARG A 141 13.24 0.34 -11.56
N GLU A 142 12.90 -0.82 -12.11
CA GLU A 142 11.69 -1.04 -12.89
C GLU A 142 10.44 -0.79 -12.03
N TYR A 143 10.43 -1.26 -10.79
CA TYR A 143 9.34 -0.99 -9.85
C TYR A 143 9.17 0.51 -9.58
N ARG A 144 10.26 1.26 -9.41
CA ARG A 144 10.19 2.73 -9.23
C ARG A 144 9.63 3.44 -10.46
N LEU A 145 9.94 2.97 -11.67
CA LEU A 145 9.34 3.51 -12.90
C LEU A 145 7.83 3.27 -12.93
N LEU A 146 7.39 2.06 -12.58
CA LEU A 146 5.96 1.75 -12.48
C LEU A 146 5.25 2.67 -11.47
N ILE A 147 5.84 2.91 -10.29
CA ILE A 147 5.31 3.87 -9.31
C ILE A 147 5.18 5.26 -9.94
N GLN A 148 6.23 5.75 -10.62
CA GLN A 148 6.20 7.07 -11.25
C GLN A 148 5.08 7.22 -12.29
N GLU A 149 4.82 6.17 -13.07
CA GLU A 149 3.73 6.16 -14.05
C GLU A 149 2.33 6.18 -13.40
N THR A 150 2.20 5.64 -12.18
CA THR A 150 0.91 5.61 -11.47
C THR A 150 0.66 6.80 -10.55
N LEU A 151 1.66 7.64 -10.26
CA LEU A 151 1.49 8.79 -9.36
C LEU A 151 0.29 9.67 -9.72
N PRO A 152 0.09 10.11 -11.00
CA PRO A 152 -1.01 11.01 -11.36
C PRO A 152 -2.39 10.37 -11.19
N THR A 153 -2.50 9.06 -11.32
CA THR A 153 -3.77 8.32 -11.27
C THR A 153 -4.12 7.78 -9.90
N PHE A 154 -3.17 7.79 -8.99
CA PHE A 154 -3.35 7.24 -7.64
C PHE A 154 -2.96 8.23 -6.55
N PHE A 155 -1.67 8.55 -6.41
CA PHE A 155 -1.16 9.34 -5.29
C PHE A 155 -1.70 10.78 -5.33
N ASP A 156 -1.58 11.46 -6.47
CA ASP A 156 -2.06 12.83 -6.64
C ASP A 156 -3.57 12.91 -6.37
N CYS A 157 -4.34 11.92 -6.85
CA CYS A 157 -5.78 11.83 -6.55
C CYS A 157 -6.10 11.66 -5.05
N LYS A 158 -5.20 11.11 -4.24
CA LYS A 158 -5.37 11.03 -2.78
C LYS A 158 -5.00 12.32 -2.07
N ILE A 159 -3.98 13.03 -2.55
CA ILE A 159 -3.55 14.32 -1.99
C ILE A 159 -4.59 15.41 -2.21
N GLU A 160 -5.36 15.34 -3.29
CA GLU A 160 -6.43 16.30 -3.61
C GLU A 160 -7.72 16.11 -2.79
N LYS A 161 -7.83 15.07 -1.96
CA LYS A 161 -9.02 14.77 -1.12
C LYS A 161 -8.94 15.42 0.25
#